data_462be585a1d6f8fc20e3915da57cfcbe
#
_entry.id   462be585a1d6f8fc20e3915da57cfcbe
#
_cell.length_a   1.000
_cell.length_b   1.000
_cell.length_c   1.000
_cell.angle_alpha   90.00
_cell.angle_beta   90.00
_cell.angle_gamma   90.00
#
_symmetry.space_group_name_H-M   'P 1'
#
loop_
_entity.id
_entity.type
_entity.pdbx_description
1 polymer ?
#
loop_
_entity_poly.entity_id
_entity_poly.type
_entity_poly.pdbx_seq_one_letter_code
_entity_poly.pdbx_strand_id
1 'polypeptide(L)'
;MTTDVRFKRLLQNLTLTDAQRADGEAKHRGVRRCLNSHYYNSTSETANSMLVGSWGKATRIRPPRDIDVLFQLPYSVYERFERRPGNKQSQLLQEVKGVLERAYPNTRMRGDGQVVMVQFDSYAVEVVPAFALDGGGYWICDTNGGGRYKKTHPDAEIAAVRVSNEASNNNTRDLIRMMKCWQAYCNVPMKSFQIELLVIEFLELWPYRGRSAMYYDWM
;
A
#
# COMPACT_ATOMS: atom_id res chain seq x y z
N MET A 1 32.35 15.46 -7.17
CA MET A 1 31.03 14.86 -7.50
C MET A 1 30.01 15.98 -7.27
N THR A 2 29.24 16.35 -8.30
CA THR A 2 28.26 17.43 -8.21
C THR A 2 27.05 16.99 -7.35
N THR A 3 26.28 17.93 -6.85
CA THR A 3 25.06 17.66 -6.04
C THR A 3 24.05 16.80 -6.81
N ASP A 4 23.85 17.08 -8.11
CA ASP A 4 23.00 16.28 -9.02
C ASP A 4 23.40 14.79 -9.03
N VAL A 5 24.68 14.52 -9.19
CA VAL A 5 25.16 13.13 -9.22
C VAL A 5 24.90 12.42 -7.88
N ARG A 6 24.99 13.15 -6.76
CA ARG A 6 24.68 12.58 -5.42
C ARG A 6 23.20 12.22 -5.28
N PHE A 7 22.29 13.12 -5.68
CA PHE A 7 20.85 12.85 -5.61
C PHE A 7 20.42 11.72 -6.57
N LYS A 8 20.93 11.70 -7.79
CA LYS A 8 20.69 10.60 -8.73
C LYS A 8 21.16 9.26 -8.16
N ARG A 9 22.35 9.23 -7.55
CA ARG A 9 22.86 8.02 -6.89
C ARG A 9 22.00 7.59 -5.68
N LEU A 10 21.55 8.57 -4.88
CA LEU A 10 20.61 8.28 -3.78
C LEU A 10 19.33 7.62 -4.31
N LEU A 11 18.69 8.19 -5.32
CA LEU A 11 17.47 7.61 -5.93
C LEU A 11 17.71 6.21 -6.50
N GLN A 12 18.85 5.97 -7.16
CA GLN A 12 19.23 4.63 -7.62
C GLN A 12 19.35 3.65 -6.45
N ASN A 13 19.97 4.07 -5.35
CA ASN A 13 20.10 3.24 -4.14
C ASN A 13 18.76 2.97 -3.47
N LEU A 14 17.77 3.85 -3.59
CA LEU A 14 16.42 3.69 -3.06
C LEU A 14 15.51 2.84 -3.96
N THR A 15 15.90 2.60 -5.20
CA THR A 15 15.11 1.79 -6.14
C THR A 15 15.28 0.30 -5.82
N LEU A 16 14.19 -0.44 -5.81
CA LEU A 16 14.23 -1.90 -5.69
C LEU A 16 15.02 -2.50 -6.87
N THR A 17 15.83 -3.53 -6.59
CA THR A 17 16.43 -4.32 -7.66
C THR A 17 15.34 -5.08 -8.44
N ASP A 18 15.65 -5.52 -9.66
CA ASP A 18 14.70 -6.30 -10.46
C ASP A 18 14.31 -7.59 -9.76
N ALA A 19 15.26 -8.25 -9.08
CA ALA A 19 14.99 -9.45 -8.28
C ALA A 19 14.03 -9.15 -7.10
N GLN A 20 14.26 -8.05 -6.37
CA GLN A 20 13.36 -7.65 -5.28
C GLN A 20 11.96 -7.32 -5.78
N ARG A 21 11.87 -6.63 -6.92
CA ARG A 21 10.58 -6.30 -7.54
C ARG A 21 9.85 -7.56 -7.97
N ALA A 22 10.51 -8.46 -8.70
CA ALA A 22 9.91 -9.71 -9.17
C ALA A 22 9.45 -10.60 -8.01
N ASP A 23 10.23 -10.68 -6.93
CA ASP A 23 9.89 -11.42 -5.73
C ASP A 23 8.63 -10.85 -5.04
N GLY A 24 8.55 -9.52 -4.86
CA GLY A 24 7.36 -8.87 -4.32
C GLY A 24 6.12 -9.08 -5.20
N GLU A 25 6.28 -8.96 -6.52
CA GLU A 25 5.20 -9.22 -7.50
C GLU A 25 4.69 -10.67 -7.40
N ALA A 26 5.56 -11.66 -7.31
CA ALA A 26 5.18 -13.06 -7.16
C ALA A 26 4.36 -13.28 -5.87
N LYS A 27 4.77 -12.68 -4.75
CA LYS A 27 4.11 -12.84 -3.46
C LYS A 27 2.70 -12.24 -3.44
N HIS A 28 2.55 -10.97 -3.82
CA HIS A 28 1.21 -10.36 -3.79
C HIS A 28 0.28 -10.96 -4.83
N ARG A 29 0.78 -11.40 -6.01
CA ARG A 29 -0.02 -12.11 -7.01
C ARG A 29 -0.52 -13.44 -6.48
N GLY A 30 0.34 -14.22 -5.83
CA GLY A 30 -0.04 -15.49 -5.21
C GLY A 30 -1.13 -15.32 -4.15
N VAL A 31 -1.00 -14.32 -3.27
CA VAL A 31 -2.01 -13.98 -2.25
C VAL A 31 -3.34 -13.61 -2.91
N ARG A 32 -3.32 -12.75 -3.93
CA ARG A 32 -4.53 -12.31 -4.66
C ARG A 32 -5.21 -13.48 -5.37
N ARG A 33 -4.44 -14.36 -6.02
CA ARG A 33 -4.96 -15.57 -6.65
C ARG A 33 -5.64 -16.49 -5.64
N CYS A 34 -5.03 -16.69 -4.46
CA CYS A 34 -5.61 -17.50 -3.39
C CYS A 34 -6.99 -16.95 -2.95
N LEU A 35 -7.09 -15.65 -2.71
CA LEU A 35 -8.33 -15.01 -2.32
C LEU A 35 -9.38 -15.03 -3.43
N ASN A 36 -8.99 -14.77 -4.68
CA ASN A 36 -9.90 -14.87 -5.82
C ASN A 36 -10.44 -16.30 -6.02
N SER A 37 -9.58 -17.31 -5.81
CA SER A 37 -10.01 -18.70 -5.88
C SER A 37 -11.07 -19.02 -4.83
N HIS A 38 -10.89 -18.54 -3.60
CA HIS A 38 -11.83 -18.82 -2.52
C HIS A 38 -13.15 -18.04 -2.63
N TYR A 39 -13.09 -16.74 -2.91
CA TYR A 39 -14.27 -15.86 -2.85
C TYR A 39 -15.02 -15.73 -4.17
N TYR A 40 -14.35 -15.96 -5.30
CA TYR A 40 -14.90 -15.72 -6.62
C TYR A 40 -14.76 -16.91 -7.59
N ASN A 41 -14.25 -18.04 -7.10
CA ASN A 41 -13.95 -19.21 -7.94
C ASN A 41 -13.15 -18.85 -9.20
N SER A 42 -12.15 -18.00 -9.04
CA SER A 42 -11.32 -17.44 -10.12
C SER A 42 -9.84 -17.56 -9.80
N THR A 43 -9.00 -17.88 -10.78
CA THR A 43 -7.54 -17.94 -10.65
C THR A 43 -6.85 -16.60 -10.96
N SER A 44 -7.62 -15.51 -11.10
CA SER A 44 -7.07 -14.19 -11.41
C SER A 44 -6.10 -13.72 -10.32
N GLU A 45 -4.99 -13.18 -10.75
CA GLU A 45 -3.96 -12.56 -9.89
C GLU A 45 -4.17 -11.05 -9.71
N THR A 46 -5.20 -10.49 -10.36
CA THR A 46 -5.41 -9.03 -10.39
C THR A 46 -6.85 -8.62 -10.12
N ALA A 47 -7.85 -9.45 -10.45
CA ALA A 47 -9.26 -9.12 -10.26
C ALA A 47 -9.58 -8.88 -8.78
N ASN A 48 -10.64 -8.13 -8.53
CA ASN A 48 -11.21 -7.84 -7.20
C ASN A 48 -10.17 -7.30 -6.20
N SER A 49 -9.09 -6.67 -6.67
CA SER A 49 -8.03 -6.20 -5.79
C SER A 49 -7.22 -5.09 -6.42
N MET A 50 -6.66 -4.22 -5.59
CA MET A 50 -5.72 -3.19 -6.01
C MET A 50 -4.52 -3.15 -5.06
N LEU A 51 -3.36 -2.78 -5.60
CA LEU A 51 -2.22 -2.38 -4.79
C LEU A 51 -2.47 -0.97 -4.26
N VAL A 52 -2.30 -0.79 -2.97
CA VAL A 52 -2.42 0.50 -2.30
C VAL A 52 -1.09 0.87 -1.65
N GLY A 53 -1.06 1.86 -0.77
CA GLY A 53 0.17 2.26 -0.09
C GLY A 53 1.32 2.58 -1.06
N SER A 54 2.53 2.20 -0.69
CA SER A 54 3.74 2.54 -1.45
C SER A 54 3.85 1.83 -2.81
N TRP A 55 3.23 0.66 -2.95
CA TRP A 55 3.19 -0.08 -4.21
C TRP A 55 2.21 0.53 -5.19
N GLY A 56 0.99 0.87 -4.74
CA GLY A 56 -0.02 1.51 -5.57
C GLY A 56 0.40 2.91 -6.05
N LYS A 57 1.05 3.69 -5.19
CA LYS A 57 1.53 5.05 -5.48
C LYS A 57 2.88 5.08 -6.20
N ALA A 58 3.55 3.93 -6.37
CA ALA A 58 4.91 3.78 -6.92
C ALA A 58 5.97 4.59 -6.13
N THR A 59 5.82 4.69 -4.81
CA THR A 59 6.72 5.41 -3.88
C THR A 59 7.50 4.48 -2.94
N ARG A 60 7.58 3.19 -3.29
CA ARG A 60 8.34 2.18 -2.56
C ARG A 60 9.84 2.45 -2.63
N ILE A 61 10.54 2.13 -1.55
CA ILE A 61 11.99 2.28 -1.43
C ILE A 61 12.66 0.97 -0.99
N ARG A 62 13.96 0.86 -1.24
CA ARG A 62 14.84 -0.16 -0.69
C ARG A 62 15.39 0.29 0.68
N PRO A 63 15.49 -0.59 1.72
CA PRO A 63 15.11 -2.01 1.68
C PRO A 63 13.62 -2.23 1.47
N PRO A 64 13.22 -3.39 0.92
CA PRO A 64 11.82 -3.74 0.74
C PRO A 64 11.05 -3.68 2.07
N ARG A 65 9.80 -3.22 1.98
CA ARG A 65 8.85 -3.13 3.09
C ARG A 65 7.56 -3.87 2.73
N ASP A 66 6.50 -3.54 3.40
CA ASP A 66 5.20 -4.15 3.23
C ASP A 66 4.60 -3.88 1.83
N ILE A 67 3.79 -4.83 1.37
CA ILE A 67 3.00 -4.71 0.14
C ILE A 67 1.53 -4.67 0.55
N ASP A 68 0.91 -3.52 0.40
CA ASP A 68 -0.48 -3.32 0.77
C ASP A 68 -1.39 -3.74 -0.38
N VAL A 69 -2.30 -4.68 -0.12
CA VAL A 69 -3.30 -5.19 -1.06
C VAL A 69 -4.69 -4.93 -0.51
N LEU A 70 -5.44 -4.01 -1.09
CA LEU A 70 -6.88 -3.94 -0.85
C LEU A 70 -7.55 -5.05 -1.65
N PHE A 71 -8.30 -5.92 -0.98
CA PHE A 71 -9.05 -7.01 -1.61
C PHE A 71 -10.54 -6.80 -1.39
N GLN A 72 -11.26 -6.58 -2.48
CA GLN A 72 -12.71 -6.44 -2.47
C GLN A 72 -13.36 -7.81 -2.27
N LEU A 73 -14.12 -7.94 -1.21
CA LEU A 73 -14.93 -9.12 -0.93
C LEU A 73 -16.31 -9.00 -1.58
N PRO A 74 -16.96 -10.15 -1.93
CA PRO A 74 -18.34 -10.15 -2.40
C PRO A 74 -19.30 -9.56 -1.35
N TYR A 75 -20.35 -8.87 -1.79
CA TYR A 75 -21.37 -8.30 -0.88
C TYR A 75 -22.05 -9.37 0.00
N SER A 76 -22.24 -10.57 -0.50
CA SER A 76 -22.77 -11.71 0.28
C SER A 76 -21.91 -12.05 1.52
N VAL A 77 -20.60 -11.77 1.47
CA VAL A 77 -19.73 -11.92 2.65
C VAL A 77 -20.07 -10.85 3.69
N TYR A 78 -20.28 -9.59 3.26
CA TYR A 78 -20.73 -8.52 4.14
C TYR A 78 -22.02 -8.91 4.86
N GLU A 79 -23.07 -9.28 4.11
CA GLU A 79 -24.34 -9.68 4.68
C GLU A 79 -24.22 -10.84 5.68
N ARG A 80 -23.40 -11.84 5.36
CA ARG A 80 -23.16 -12.99 6.22
C ARG A 80 -22.52 -12.58 7.56
N PHE A 81 -21.55 -11.64 7.54
CA PHE A 81 -20.91 -11.16 8.76
C PHE A 81 -21.81 -10.20 9.55
N GLU A 82 -22.65 -9.41 8.87
CA GLU A 82 -23.57 -8.51 9.56
C GLU A 82 -24.62 -9.24 10.44
N ARG A 83 -24.91 -10.50 10.14
CA ARG A 83 -25.80 -11.36 10.94
C ARG A 83 -25.10 -12.02 12.16
N ARG A 84 -23.77 -11.87 12.29
CA ARG A 84 -23.02 -12.49 13.39
C ARG A 84 -23.00 -11.59 14.63
N PRO A 85 -23.04 -12.17 15.84
CA PRO A 85 -22.84 -11.41 17.08
C PRO A 85 -21.36 -11.09 17.31
N GLY A 86 -21.09 -10.12 18.18
CA GLY A 86 -19.76 -9.74 18.62
C GLY A 86 -18.97 -8.93 17.61
N ASN A 87 -17.65 -8.96 17.67
CA ASN A 87 -16.76 -8.22 16.78
C ASN A 87 -16.68 -8.89 15.41
N LYS A 88 -17.57 -8.50 14.51
CA LYS A 88 -17.72 -9.05 13.16
C LYS A 88 -16.49 -8.81 12.32
N GLN A 89 -15.85 -7.65 12.48
CA GLN A 89 -14.65 -7.24 11.77
C GLN A 89 -13.47 -8.15 12.13
N SER A 90 -13.30 -8.45 13.41
CA SER A 90 -12.29 -9.40 13.85
C SER A 90 -12.54 -10.80 13.28
N GLN A 91 -13.80 -11.27 13.30
CA GLN A 91 -14.18 -12.56 12.73
C GLN A 91 -13.90 -12.62 11.22
N LEU A 92 -14.16 -11.53 10.49
CA LEU A 92 -13.85 -11.44 9.06
C LEU A 92 -12.34 -11.53 8.80
N LEU A 93 -11.51 -10.80 9.57
CA LEU A 93 -10.05 -10.91 9.45
C LEU A 93 -9.57 -12.34 9.73
N GLN A 94 -10.16 -13.04 10.72
CA GLN A 94 -9.82 -14.43 11.00
C GLN A 94 -10.25 -15.38 9.87
N GLU A 95 -11.37 -15.15 9.21
CA GLU A 95 -11.76 -15.93 8.04
C GLU A 95 -10.78 -15.75 6.89
N VAL A 96 -10.46 -14.50 6.52
CA VAL A 96 -9.48 -14.19 5.47
C VAL A 96 -8.11 -14.80 5.80
N LYS A 97 -7.67 -14.68 7.06
CA LYS A 97 -6.45 -15.33 7.54
C LYS A 97 -6.50 -16.84 7.34
N GLY A 98 -7.58 -17.51 7.75
CA GLY A 98 -7.74 -18.96 7.59
C GLY A 98 -7.76 -19.42 6.12
N VAL A 99 -8.26 -18.59 5.19
CA VAL A 99 -8.16 -18.83 3.75
C VAL A 99 -6.70 -18.86 3.31
N LEU A 100 -5.92 -17.86 3.74
CA LEU A 100 -4.51 -17.74 3.37
C LEU A 100 -3.63 -18.79 4.05
N GLU A 101 -3.90 -19.15 5.32
CA GLU A 101 -3.16 -20.20 6.04
C GLU A 101 -3.25 -21.57 5.36
N ARG A 102 -4.38 -21.89 4.74
CA ARG A 102 -4.50 -23.14 3.96
C ARG A 102 -3.59 -23.18 2.73
N ALA A 103 -3.36 -22.03 2.11
CA ALA A 103 -2.48 -21.93 0.94
C ALA A 103 -0.99 -21.78 1.33
N TYR A 104 -0.72 -21.23 2.49
CA TYR A 104 0.63 -20.93 2.99
C TYR A 104 0.83 -21.44 4.42
N PRO A 105 0.76 -22.77 4.65
CA PRO A 105 0.72 -23.35 6.01
C PRO A 105 1.98 -23.08 6.85
N ASN A 106 3.12 -22.83 6.20
CA ASN A 106 4.39 -22.57 6.85
C ASN A 106 4.72 -21.07 6.97
N THR A 107 3.79 -20.18 6.60
CA THR A 107 4.00 -18.75 6.63
C THR A 107 3.30 -18.14 7.84
N ARG A 108 4.04 -17.36 8.63
CA ARG A 108 3.50 -16.69 9.81
C ARG A 108 2.46 -15.65 9.37
N MET A 109 1.28 -15.69 10.00
CA MET A 109 0.21 -14.75 9.72
C MET A 109 -0.42 -14.21 10.99
N ARG A 110 -0.91 -12.96 10.92
CA ARG A 110 -1.71 -12.35 11.98
C ARG A 110 -2.78 -11.44 11.40
N GLY A 111 -3.93 -11.37 12.07
CA GLY A 111 -4.90 -10.30 11.88
C GLY A 111 -4.54 -9.15 12.83
N ASP A 112 -4.39 -7.93 12.32
CA ASP A 112 -3.97 -6.77 13.10
C ASP A 112 -4.79 -5.53 12.69
N GLY A 113 -5.71 -5.15 13.56
CA GLY A 113 -6.51 -3.94 13.41
C GLY A 113 -7.37 -3.91 12.15
N GLN A 114 -6.76 -3.69 11.00
CA GLN A 114 -7.43 -3.49 9.72
C GLN A 114 -7.00 -4.49 8.64
N VAL A 115 -5.93 -5.25 8.88
CA VAL A 115 -5.26 -6.07 7.88
C VAL A 115 -5.06 -7.51 8.32
N VAL A 116 -4.90 -8.38 7.34
CA VAL A 116 -4.29 -9.69 7.53
C VAL A 116 -2.87 -9.63 6.96
N MET A 117 -1.88 -9.74 7.83
CA MET A 117 -0.47 -9.73 7.45
C MET A 117 0.00 -11.15 7.15
N VAL A 118 0.57 -11.36 5.98
CA VAL A 118 1.24 -12.59 5.54
C VAL A 118 2.75 -12.32 5.51
N GLN A 119 3.47 -12.85 6.48
CA GLN A 119 4.89 -12.59 6.68
C GLN A 119 5.75 -13.58 5.88
N PHE A 120 6.10 -13.23 4.66
CA PHE A 120 7.13 -13.94 3.90
C PHE A 120 8.54 -13.50 4.34
N ASP A 121 9.56 -14.26 3.94
CA ASP A 121 10.95 -13.99 4.35
C ASP A 121 11.47 -12.62 3.90
N SER A 122 11.10 -12.18 2.71
CA SER A 122 11.59 -10.95 2.09
C SER A 122 10.58 -9.78 2.14
N TYR A 123 9.29 -10.07 2.25
CA TYR A 123 8.19 -9.09 2.31
C TYR A 123 7.10 -9.52 3.28
N ALA A 124 6.43 -8.56 3.89
CA ALA A 124 5.08 -8.77 4.39
C ALA A 124 4.08 -8.37 3.31
N VAL A 125 3.04 -9.17 3.10
CA VAL A 125 1.87 -8.76 2.30
C VAL A 125 0.72 -8.47 3.27
N GLU A 126 0.28 -7.22 3.31
CA GLU A 126 -0.84 -6.77 4.13
C GLU A 126 -2.11 -6.74 3.29
N VAL A 127 -3.01 -7.66 3.58
CA VAL A 127 -4.31 -7.72 2.93
C VAL A 127 -5.30 -6.89 3.73
N VAL A 128 -5.90 -5.89 3.09
CA VAL A 128 -7.00 -5.08 3.61
C VAL A 128 -8.30 -5.62 3.02
N PRO A 129 -9.09 -6.43 3.74
CA PRO A 129 -10.40 -6.85 3.26
C PRO A 129 -11.35 -5.65 3.19
N ALA A 130 -12.03 -5.50 2.07
CA ALA A 130 -12.83 -4.31 1.79
C ALA A 130 -14.14 -4.65 1.10
N PHE A 131 -15.15 -3.80 1.28
CA PHE A 131 -16.42 -3.83 0.57
C PHE A 131 -16.60 -2.54 -0.23
N ALA A 132 -16.90 -2.65 -1.51
CA ALA A 132 -17.14 -1.48 -2.36
C ALA A 132 -18.39 -0.73 -1.91
N LEU A 133 -18.37 0.61 -2.05
CA LEU A 133 -19.49 1.50 -1.78
C LEU A 133 -20.08 2.05 -3.07
N ASP A 134 -21.38 2.13 -3.19
CA ASP A 134 -22.09 2.66 -4.37
C ASP A 134 -21.67 4.10 -4.72
N GLY A 135 -21.36 4.92 -3.70
CA GLY A 135 -20.85 6.28 -3.87
C GLY A 135 -19.34 6.39 -4.08
N GLY A 136 -18.66 5.29 -4.35
CA GLY A 136 -17.20 5.19 -4.48
C GLY A 136 -16.46 5.03 -3.16
N GLY A 137 -15.24 4.49 -3.24
CA GLY A 137 -14.45 4.09 -2.08
C GLY A 137 -14.88 2.76 -1.50
N TYR A 138 -14.36 2.47 -0.31
CA TYR A 138 -14.52 1.15 0.32
C TYR A 138 -14.76 1.28 1.81
N TRP A 139 -15.51 0.34 2.37
CA TRP A 139 -15.46 0.03 3.80
C TRP A 139 -14.37 -0.99 4.07
N ILE A 140 -13.53 -0.69 5.04
CA ILE A 140 -12.51 -1.58 5.58
C ILE A 140 -12.77 -1.88 7.05
N CYS A 141 -12.28 -3.03 7.52
CA CYS A 141 -12.41 -3.41 8.93
C CYS A 141 -11.56 -2.53 9.84
N ASP A 142 -12.08 -2.23 11.03
CA ASP A 142 -11.31 -1.77 12.19
C ASP A 142 -11.77 -2.59 13.39
N THR A 143 -10.90 -3.46 13.89
CA THR A 143 -11.25 -4.39 14.97
C THR A 143 -11.18 -3.75 16.36
N ASN A 144 -10.69 -2.50 16.45
CA ASN A 144 -10.57 -1.79 17.72
C ASN A 144 -11.94 -1.36 18.27
N GLY A 145 -12.03 -1.23 19.59
CA GLY A 145 -13.23 -0.70 20.25
C GLY A 145 -14.50 -1.52 20.01
N GLY A 146 -14.38 -2.85 19.88
CA GLY A 146 -15.51 -3.73 19.64
C GLY A 146 -15.83 -4.00 18.17
N GLY A 147 -15.11 -3.37 17.26
CA GLY A 147 -15.24 -3.54 15.80
C GLY A 147 -16.15 -2.52 15.14
N ARG A 148 -15.71 -2.01 14.00
CA ARG A 148 -16.48 -1.10 13.12
C ARG A 148 -15.93 -1.14 11.71
N TYR A 149 -16.67 -0.55 10.76
CA TYR A 149 -16.14 -0.26 9.42
C TYR A 149 -15.66 1.20 9.37
N LYS A 150 -14.60 1.41 8.60
CA LYS A 150 -14.07 2.74 8.26
C LYS A 150 -14.14 2.92 6.75
N LYS A 151 -14.50 4.13 6.31
CA LYS A 151 -14.47 4.50 4.91
C LYS A 151 -13.06 4.86 4.49
N THR A 152 -12.63 4.39 3.31
CA THR A 152 -11.36 4.74 2.68
C THR A 152 -11.52 4.97 1.19
N HIS A 153 -10.65 5.81 0.62
CA HIS A 153 -10.64 6.17 -0.80
C HIS A 153 -9.22 6.06 -1.38
N PRO A 154 -8.66 4.84 -1.47
CA PRO A 154 -7.27 4.67 -1.92
C PRO A 154 -7.06 5.14 -3.37
N ASP A 155 -8.09 5.06 -4.23
CA ASP A 155 -8.03 5.60 -5.58
C ASP A 155 -7.71 7.09 -5.62
N ALA A 156 -8.34 7.87 -4.72
CA ALA A 156 -8.10 9.31 -4.61
C ALA A 156 -6.66 9.61 -4.18
N GLU A 157 -6.13 8.85 -3.23
CA GLU A 157 -4.74 8.99 -2.77
C GLU A 157 -3.74 8.64 -3.88
N ILE A 158 -3.97 7.56 -4.62
CA ILE A 158 -3.14 7.15 -5.75
C ILE A 158 -3.20 8.21 -6.86
N ALA A 159 -4.41 8.72 -7.16
CA ALA A 159 -4.62 9.76 -8.16
C ALA A 159 -3.90 11.06 -7.78
N ALA A 160 -3.96 11.49 -6.52
CA ALA A 160 -3.28 12.70 -6.05
C ALA A 160 -1.76 12.64 -6.28
N VAL A 161 -1.12 11.54 -5.90
CA VAL A 161 0.31 11.34 -6.15
C VAL A 161 0.61 11.28 -7.65
N ARG A 162 -0.24 10.63 -8.46
CA ARG A 162 -0.06 10.54 -9.90
C ARG A 162 -0.16 11.91 -10.57
N VAL A 163 -1.20 12.68 -10.28
CA VAL A 163 -1.43 14.02 -10.85
C VAL A 163 -0.28 14.97 -10.51
N SER A 164 0.11 15.03 -9.24
CA SER A 164 1.25 15.84 -8.80
C SER A 164 2.56 15.41 -9.49
N ASN A 165 2.76 14.10 -9.66
CA ASN A 165 3.97 13.57 -10.29
C ASN A 165 4.04 13.91 -11.80
N GLU A 166 2.91 13.86 -12.50
CA GLU A 166 2.81 14.30 -13.91
C GLU A 166 3.08 15.81 -14.03
N ALA A 167 2.49 16.63 -13.16
CA ALA A 167 2.67 18.08 -13.14
C ALA A 167 4.10 18.50 -12.76
N SER A 168 4.86 17.66 -12.08
CA SER A 168 6.21 17.94 -11.60
C SER A 168 7.32 17.20 -12.36
N ASN A 169 7.05 16.71 -13.57
CA ASN A 169 8.02 15.95 -14.37
C ASN A 169 8.67 14.77 -13.61
N ASN A 170 7.86 13.99 -12.91
CA ASN A 170 8.21 12.84 -12.06
C ASN A 170 8.92 13.17 -10.72
N ASN A 171 9.08 14.44 -10.38
CA ASN A 171 9.77 14.85 -9.16
C ASN A 171 9.00 14.49 -7.88
N THR A 172 7.67 14.41 -7.90
CA THR A 172 6.87 14.08 -6.70
C THR A 172 7.23 12.71 -6.12
N ARG A 173 7.28 11.68 -6.93
CA ARG A 173 7.64 10.33 -6.47
C ARG A 173 9.07 10.25 -5.99
N ASP A 174 9.97 10.94 -6.65
CA ASP A 174 11.39 10.97 -6.28
C ASP A 174 11.59 11.68 -4.95
N LEU A 175 10.95 12.84 -4.75
CA LEU A 175 11.00 13.55 -3.48
C LEU A 175 10.37 12.75 -2.33
N ILE A 176 9.21 12.11 -2.55
CA ILE A 176 8.59 11.23 -1.56
C ILE A 176 9.56 10.11 -1.14
N ARG A 177 10.26 9.46 -2.09
CA ARG A 177 11.23 8.40 -1.79
C ARG A 177 12.39 8.92 -0.94
N MET A 178 12.94 10.09 -1.29
CA MET A 178 14.01 10.71 -0.53
C MET A 178 13.57 11.09 0.88
N MET A 179 12.38 11.67 1.03
CA MET A 179 11.82 12.05 2.33
C MET A 179 11.49 10.85 3.20
N LYS A 180 11.02 9.73 2.63
CA LYS A 180 10.85 8.46 3.36
C LYS A 180 12.19 7.89 3.84
N CYS A 181 13.24 8.02 3.04
CA CYS A 181 14.59 7.63 3.45
C CYS A 181 15.10 8.50 4.59
N TRP A 182 14.97 9.82 4.48
CA TRP A 182 15.32 10.77 5.53
C TRP A 182 14.54 10.50 6.82
N GLN A 183 13.23 10.30 6.72
CA GLN A 183 12.36 10.00 7.86
C GLN A 183 12.83 8.76 8.61
N ALA A 184 13.19 7.70 7.87
CA ALA A 184 13.67 6.46 8.47
C ALA A 184 15.07 6.63 9.08
N TYR A 185 15.97 7.35 8.40
CA TYR A 185 17.33 7.59 8.89
C TYR A 185 17.36 8.47 10.15
N CYS A 186 16.56 9.52 10.17
CA CYS A 186 16.46 10.47 11.29
C CYS A 186 15.46 10.05 12.37
N ASN A 187 14.80 8.89 12.19
CA ASN A 187 13.75 8.38 13.10
C ASN A 187 12.66 9.41 13.42
N VAL A 188 12.21 10.14 12.39
CA VAL A 188 11.18 11.17 12.54
C VAL A 188 9.80 10.51 12.74
N PRO A 189 9.03 10.87 13.79
CA PRO A 189 7.73 10.27 14.08
C PRO A 189 6.63 10.81 13.15
N MET A 190 6.79 10.57 11.85
CA MET A 190 5.85 11.00 10.80
C MET A 190 5.40 9.80 9.98
N LYS A 191 4.12 9.72 9.66
CA LYS A 191 3.60 8.65 8.80
C LYS A 191 3.93 8.93 7.33
N SER A 192 4.15 7.88 6.54
CA SER A 192 4.41 8.01 5.09
C SER A 192 3.35 8.81 4.35
N PHE A 193 2.07 8.68 4.73
CA PHE A 193 0.97 9.45 4.16
C PHE A 193 1.13 10.98 4.41
N GLN A 194 1.58 11.38 5.58
CA GLN A 194 1.84 12.79 5.89
C GLN A 194 2.98 13.35 5.03
N ILE A 195 4.05 12.55 4.83
CA ILE A 195 5.15 12.91 3.92
C ILE A 195 4.62 13.12 2.48
N GLU A 196 3.77 12.22 2.02
CA GLU A 196 3.18 12.31 0.67
C GLU A 196 2.38 13.60 0.48
N LEU A 197 1.54 13.97 1.44
CA LEU A 197 0.76 15.21 1.40
C LEU A 197 1.66 16.46 1.41
N LEU A 198 2.64 16.51 2.31
CA LEU A 198 3.59 17.63 2.39
C LEU A 198 4.40 17.80 1.12
N VAL A 199 4.82 16.71 0.48
CA VAL A 199 5.54 16.77 -0.80
C VAL A 199 4.65 17.28 -1.92
N ILE A 200 3.39 16.84 -1.99
CA ILE A 200 2.43 17.32 -2.99
C ILE A 200 2.23 18.83 -2.82
N GLU A 201 1.90 19.27 -1.61
CA GLU A 201 1.67 20.69 -1.29
C GLU A 201 2.91 21.54 -1.59
N PHE A 202 4.08 21.09 -1.16
CA PHE A 202 5.33 21.78 -1.44
C PHE A 202 5.54 21.97 -2.95
N LEU A 203 5.34 20.92 -3.76
CA LEU A 203 5.56 21.00 -5.21
C LEU A 203 4.49 21.79 -5.94
N GLU A 204 3.27 21.89 -5.41
CA GLU A 204 2.22 22.78 -5.95
C GLU A 204 2.62 24.25 -5.84
N LEU A 205 3.26 24.61 -4.74
CA LEU A 205 3.70 25.98 -4.46
C LEU A 205 5.07 26.33 -5.09
N TRP A 206 5.85 25.31 -5.49
CA TRP A 206 7.21 25.51 -5.97
C TRP A 206 7.25 25.89 -7.48
N PRO A 207 7.75 27.10 -7.84
CA PRO A 207 7.69 27.59 -9.22
C PRO A 207 8.54 26.77 -10.22
N TYR A 208 9.54 26.02 -9.72
CA TYR A 208 10.46 25.23 -10.53
C TYR A 208 10.20 23.72 -10.46
N ARG A 209 9.00 23.30 -10.03
CA ARG A 209 8.61 21.90 -9.80
C ARG A 209 8.86 20.94 -10.96
N GLY A 210 8.89 21.43 -12.20
CA GLY A 210 9.15 20.65 -13.41
C GLY A 210 10.61 20.55 -13.82
N ARG A 211 11.56 21.17 -13.12
CA ARG A 211 12.99 21.10 -13.46
C ARG A 211 13.60 19.77 -13.04
N SER A 212 14.48 19.23 -13.88
CA SER A 212 15.20 17.98 -13.57
C SER A 212 16.22 18.11 -12.45
N ALA A 213 16.62 19.33 -12.10
CA ALA A 213 17.60 19.66 -11.07
C ALA A 213 17.02 20.40 -9.86
N MET A 214 15.70 20.28 -9.64
CA MET A 214 15.00 21.01 -8.57
C MET A 214 15.51 20.72 -7.15
N TYR A 215 16.19 19.61 -6.95
CA TYR A 215 16.72 19.21 -5.62
C TYR A 215 17.79 20.15 -5.07
N TYR A 216 18.41 20.97 -5.91
CA TYR A 216 19.42 21.94 -5.46
C TYR A 216 18.84 23.23 -4.93
N ASP A 217 17.61 23.52 -5.37
CA ASP A 217 17.01 24.81 -5.12
C ASP A 217 16.47 24.92 -3.69
N TRP A 218 16.57 23.85 -2.90
CA TRP A 218 16.12 23.83 -1.49
C TRP A 218 17.22 23.56 -0.48
N MET A 219 18.44 23.42 -0.92
CA MET A 219 19.63 23.34 -0.04
C MET A 219 20.33 24.68 0.08
#